data_fd43613a3396cd7f20f44fcfca691c52
#
_entry.id   fd43613a3396cd7f20f44fcfca691c52
#
_cell.length_a   1.000
_cell.length_b   1.000
_cell.length_c   1.000
_cell.angle_alpha   90.00
_cell.angle_beta   90.00
_cell.angle_gamma   90.00
#
_symmetry.space_group_name_H-M   'P 1'
#
loop_
_entity.id
_entity.type
_entity.pdbx_description
1 polymer ?
#
loop_
_entity_poly.entity_id
_entity_poly.type
_entity_poly.pdbx_seq_one_letter_code
_entity_poly.pdbx_strand_id
1 'polypeptide(L)'
;KSGFQMYVKYDAEDFGADAEAGYPSLLSAQKIRDGRIKYMDLNGDRKKECILVTEDYINLFTMKGNKVKYLGGIHISYMDGVTHKGKAKEFTFFRYGGRMMHYYTFRIKNAILTKVCTFGDQVMDASDGSLYNEYYYNDKRTSTKKYKSTYRRYATGGKELSLG
;
A
#
# COMPACT_ATOMS: atom_id res chain seq x y z
N LYS A 1 -8.86 -19.54 -13.72
CA LYS A 1 -7.41 -19.27 -13.62
C LYS A 1 -7.28 -17.93 -12.93
N SER A 2 -6.52 -17.86 -11.83
CA SER A 2 -6.30 -16.59 -11.14
C SER A 2 -5.60 -15.61 -12.08
N GLY A 3 -5.88 -14.31 -11.97
CA GLY A 3 -5.20 -13.28 -12.74
C GLY A 3 -3.68 -13.40 -12.69
N PHE A 4 -3.13 -13.90 -11.57
CA PHE A 4 -1.71 -14.17 -11.37
C PHE A 4 -1.13 -15.20 -12.34
N GLN A 5 -1.84 -16.28 -12.70
CA GLN A 5 -1.34 -17.24 -13.71
C GLN A 5 -1.17 -16.59 -15.09
N MET A 6 -1.83 -15.47 -15.34
CA MET A 6 -1.63 -14.69 -16.56
C MET A 6 -0.32 -13.86 -16.49
N TYR A 7 0.13 -13.44 -15.30
CA TYR A 7 1.36 -12.65 -15.13
C TYR A 7 2.63 -13.44 -15.36
N VAL A 8 2.66 -14.69 -15.01
CA VAL A 8 3.82 -15.56 -15.23
C VAL A 8 4.13 -15.75 -16.72
N LYS A 9 3.19 -15.35 -17.62
CA LYS A 9 3.35 -15.42 -19.08
C LYS A 9 3.82 -14.10 -19.72
N TYR A 10 3.89 -12.99 -18.97
CA TYR A 10 4.39 -11.73 -19.48
C TYR A 10 5.86 -11.61 -19.12
N ASP A 11 6.69 -11.25 -20.10
CA ASP A 11 8.10 -10.97 -19.89
C ASP A 11 8.27 -9.83 -18.88
N ALA A 12 9.29 -9.93 -18.04
CA ALA A 12 9.61 -8.89 -17.06
C ALA A 12 9.92 -7.53 -17.73
N GLU A 13 10.22 -7.51 -19.02
CA GLU A 13 10.44 -6.30 -19.83
C GLU A 13 9.16 -5.47 -20.02
N ASP A 14 7.99 -6.11 -20.12
CA ASP A 14 6.71 -5.40 -20.27
C ASP A 14 6.28 -4.63 -19.01
N PHE A 15 6.84 -4.95 -17.87
CA PHE A 15 6.60 -4.23 -16.61
C PHE A 15 7.46 -2.97 -16.47
N GLY A 16 8.48 -2.81 -17.34
CA GLY A 16 9.45 -1.73 -17.30
C GLY A 16 8.98 -0.39 -17.79
N ALA A 17 8.04 -0.36 -18.70
CA ALA A 17 7.70 0.85 -19.45
C ALA A 17 6.78 1.83 -18.71
N ASP A 18 6.01 1.40 -17.70
CA ASP A 18 5.00 2.23 -17.03
C ASP A 18 5.43 2.73 -15.63
N ALA A 19 6.68 2.56 -15.27
CA ALA A 19 7.14 2.85 -13.92
C ALA A 19 7.81 4.22 -13.80
N GLU A 20 7.05 5.29 -13.90
CA GLU A 20 7.44 6.57 -13.30
C GLU A 20 7.66 6.48 -11.77
N ALA A 21 7.26 5.40 -11.15
CA ALA A 21 7.57 5.07 -9.77
C ALA A 21 8.90 4.29 -9.60
N GLY A 22 9.75 4.29 -10.60
CA GLY A 22 11.19 4.07 -10.45
C GLY A 22 11.69 2.64 -10.25
N TYR A 23 10.89 1.53 -10.28
CA TYR A 23 11.42 0.22 -9.92
C TYR A 23 10.89 -1.01 -10.69
N PRO A 24 10.78 -0.97 -12.02
CA PRO A 24 10.37 -2.15 -12.80
C PRO A 24 11.42 -3.26 -12.84
N SER A 25 12.70 -2.90 -12.79
CA SER A 25 13.83 -3.83 -12.83
C SER A 25 13.90 -4.82 -11.65
N LEU A 26 13.04 -4.67 -10.65
CA LEU A 26 13.06 -5.46 -9.43
C LEU A 26 12.10 -6.65 -9.43
N LEU A 27 11.20 -6.77 -10.41
CA LEU A 27 10.30 -7.91 -10.56
C LEU A 27 10.93 -8.98 -11.45
N SER A 28 11.98 -9.65 -10.98
CA SER A 28 12.45 -10.86 -11.65
C SER A 28 11.43 -11.98 -11.52
N ALA A 29 11.43 -12.94 -12.46
CA ALA A 29 10.58 -14.12 -12.38
C ALA A 29 10.76 -14.91 -11.06
N GLN A 30 11.95 -14.88 -10.47
CA GLN A 30 12.24 -15.47 -9.17
C GLN A 30 11.50 -14.73 -8.04
N LYS A 31 11.62 -13.39 -7.97
CA LYS A 31 10.91 -12.58 -6.96
C LYS A 31 9.40 -12.73 -7.04
N ILE A 32 8.85 -12.91 -8.24
CA ILE A 32 7.41 -13.19 -8.41
C ILE A 32 7.06 -14.58 -7.84
N ARG A 33 7.89 -15.60 -8.05
CA ARG A 33 7.65 -16.94 -7.49
C ARG A 33 7.75 -16.98 -5.98
N ASP A 34 8.72 -16.30 -5.42
CA ASP A 34 9.00 -16.29 -3.99
C ASP A 34 8.09 -15.30 -3.22
N GLY A 35 7.39 -14.43 -3.94
CA GLY A 35 6.49 -13.45 -3.37
C GLY A 35 5.17 -14.05 -2.87
N ARG A 36 4.62 -13.44 -1.84
CA ARG A 36 3.28 -13.77 -1.31
C ARG A 36 2.21 -13.00 -2.05
N ILE A 37 1.16 -13.69 -2.45
CA ILE A 37 0.06 -13.10 -3.20
C ILE A 37 -1.17 -13.00 -2.33
N LYS A 38 -1.75 -11.81 -2.32
CA LYS A 38 -3.01 -11.51 -1.67
C LYS A 38 -3.97 -10.86 -2.67
N TYR A 39 -5.26 -10.90 -2.37
CA TYR A 39 -6.28 -10.31 -3.23
C TYR A 39 -7.27 -9.51 -2.39
N MET A 40 -7.49 -8.26 -2.76
CA MET A 40 -8.45 -7.36 -2.11
C MET A 40 -9.03 -6.39 -3.13
N ASP A 41 -10.33 -6.08 -3.03
CA ASP A 41 -10.93 -4.97 -3.76
C ASP A 41 -10.45 -3.65 -3.13
N LEU A 42 -9.47 -3.01 -3.76
CA LEU A 42 -8.81 -1.81 -3.25
C LEU A 42 -9.45 -0.50 -3.75
N ASN A 43 -10.28 -0.57 -4.77
CA ASN A 43 -10.87 0.60 -5.41
C ASN A 43 -12.41 0.68 -5.30
N GLY A 44 -13.03 -0.34 -4.69
CA GLY A 44 -14.46 -0.41 -4.46
C GLY A 44 -15.29 -0.77 -5.69
N ASP A 45 -14.68 -1.33 -6.75
CA ASP A 45 -15.37 -1.72 -7.98
C ASP A 45 -15.87 -3.17 -7.98
N ARG A 46 -15.70 -3.89 -6.87
CA ARG A 46 -16.03 -5.30 -6.63
C ARG A 46 -15.13 -6.30 -7.37
N LYS A 47 -14.08 -5.84 -7.99
CA LYS A 47 -13.02 -6.69 -8.53
C LYS A 47 -11.82 -6.64 -7.59
N LYS A 48 -11.16 -7.76 -7.41
CA LYS A 48 -10.00 -7.80 -6.52
C LYS A 48 -8.75 -7.43 -7.28
N GLU A 49 -8.00 -6.47 -6.76
CA GLU A 49 -6.62 -6.24 -7.14
C GLU A 49 -5.74 -7.36 -6.61
N CYS A 50 -4.65 -7.63 -7.32
CA CYS A 50 -3.59 -8.51 -6.87
C CYS A 50 -2.52 -7.69 -6.16
N ILE A 51 -2.15 -8.13 -4.97
CA ILE A 51 -1.10 -7.56 -4.12
C ILE A 51 -0.01 -8.62 -4.04
N LEU A 52 1.12 -8.38 -4.69
CA LEU A 52 2.30 -9.23 -4.63
C LEU A 52 3.29 -8.63 -3.65
N VAL A 53 3.48 -9.28 -2.52
CA VAL A 53 4.44 -8.88 -1.49
C VAL A 53 5.74 -9.61 -1.75
N THR A 54 6.78 -8.88 -2.06
CA THR A 54 8.16 -9.36 -2.16
C THR A 54 8.97 -8.84 -0.97
N GLU A 55 10.24 -9.20 -0.87
CA GLU A 55 11.10 -8.80 0.24
C GLU A 55 11.13 -7.28 0.48
N ASP A 56 11.23 -6.50 -0.61
CA ASP A 56 11.43 -5.05 -0.53
C ASP A 56 10.22 -4.23 -1.00
N TYR A 57 9.22 -4.86 -1.63
CA TYR A 57 8.14 -4.15 -2.32
C TYR A 57 6.77 -4.80 -2.15
N ILE A 58 5.74 -3.95 -2.10
CA ILE A 58 4.37 -4.34 -2.46
C ILE A 58 4.13 -3.91 -3.90
N ASN A 59 3.86 -4.88 -4.75
CA ASN A 59 3.54 -4.67 -6.15
C ASN A 59 2.04 -4.82 -6.37
N LEU A 60 1.43 -3.83 -6.98
CA LEU A 60 -0.01 -3.77 -7.20
C LEU A 60 -0.36 -3.98 -8.67
N PHE A 61 -1.40 -4.79 -8.88
CA PHE A 61 -1.91 -5.08 -10.21
C PHE A 61 -3.43 -5.03 -10.20
N THR A 62 -4.01 -4.55 -11.30
CA THR A 62 -5.46 -4.52 -11.51
C THR A 62 -5.84 -5.12 -12.85
N MET A 63 -7.13 -5.37 -13.06
CA MET A 63 -7.68 -5.80 -14.34
C MET A 63 -8.27 -4.61 -15.09
N LYS A 64 -7.83 -4.38 -16.32
CA LYS A 64 -8.47 -3.46 -17.26
C LYS A 64 -9.04 -4.26 -18.43
N GLY A 65 -10.36 -4.47 -18.41
CA GLY A 65 -10.99 -5.46 -19.30
C GLY A 65 -10.45 -6.87 -18.98
N ASN A 66 -9.95 -7.57 -19.98
CA ASN A 66 -9.35 -8.91 -19.85
C ASN A 66 -7.82 -8.88 -19.73
N LYS A 67 -7.24 -7.69 -19.60
CA LYS A 67 -5.79 -7.52 -19.48
C LYS A 67 -5.43 -7.16 -18.05
N VAL A 68 -4.35 -7.72 -17.60
CA VAL A 68 -3.74 -7.35 -16.34
C VAL A 68 -2.89 -6.10 -16.56
N LYS A 69 -2.98 -5.15 -15.63
CA LYS A 69 -2.17 -3.94 -15.62
C LYS A 69 -1.40 -3.82 -14.32
N TYR A 70 -0.09 -3.63 -14.42
CA TYR A 70 0.76 -3.24 -13.31
C TYR A 70 0.47 -1.79 -12.92
N LEU A 71 0.26 -1.54 -11.63
CA LEU A 71 -0.06 -0.22 -11.09
C LEU A 71 1.15 0.49 -10.49
N GLY A 72 2.16 -0.26 -10.11
CA GLY A 72 3.37 0.23 -9.47
C GLY A 72 3.79 -0.59 -8.26
N GLY A 73 5.05 -0.37 -7.84
CA GLY A 73 5.62 -0.91 -6.62
C GLY A 73 5.69 0.16 -5.53
N ILE A 74 5.38 -0.25 -4.30
CA ILE A 74 5.56 0.58 -3.11
C ILE A 74 6.74 -0.01 -2.37
N HIS A 75 7.83 0.75 -2.25
CA HIS A 75 8.98 0.34 -1.45
C HIS A 75 8.59 0.30 0.02
N ILE A 76 8.78 -0.84 0.62
CA ILE A 76 8.49 -1.04 2.02
C ILE A 76 9.54 -1.91 2.68
N SER A 77 10.07 -1.42 3.75
CA SER A 77 10.60 -2.26 4.80
C SER A 77 9.44 -2.56 5.75
N TYR A 78 8.82 -3.74 5.62
CA TYR A 78 7.80 -4.27 6.53
C TYR A 78 6.46 -3.49 6.58
N MET A 79 5.50 -3.83 5.69
CA MET A 79 4.09 -3.45 5.88
C MET A 79 3.33 -4.59 6.53
N ASP A 80 2.60 -4.28 7.59
CA ASP A 80 1.83 -5.27 8.34
C ASP A 80 0.52 -5.60 7.65
N GLY A 81 -0.08 -4.60 6.97
CA GLY A 81 -1.36 -4.82 6.34
C GLY A 81 -1.84 -3.69 5.44
N VAL A 82 -3.01 -3.90 4.89
CA VAL A 82 -3.77 -2.92 4.12
C VAL A 82 -5.22 -2.89 4.60
N THR A 83 -5.79 -1.70 4.69
CA THR A 83 -7.20 -1.50 5.02
C THR A 83 -7.94 -0.80 3.89
N HIS A 84 -9.20 -1.20 3.65
CA HIS A 84 -10.08 -0.60 2.66
C HIS A 84 -11.53 -0.53 3.17
N LYS A 85 -12.18 0.60 3.00
CA LYS A 85 -13.55 0.87 3.50
C LYS A 85 -14.65 0.51 2.49
N GLY A 86 -14.53 -0.60 1.82
CA GLY A 86 -15.58 -1.11 0.94
C GLY A 86 -15.83 -0.23 -0.29
N LYS A 87 -16.74 0.74 -0.20
CA LYS A 87 -17.08 1.65 -1.32
C LYS A 87 -16.13 2.84 -1.47
N ALA A 88 -15.15 3.00 -0.58
CA ALA A 88 -14.15 4.05 -0.71
C ALA A 88 -13.26 3.78 -1.93
N LYS A 89 -12.76 4.85 -2.54
CA LYS A 89 -11.81 4.77 -3.65
C LYS A 89 -10.36 4.78 -3.18
N GLU A 90 -10.17 4.95 -1.88
CA GLU A 90 -8.87 4.98 -1.20
C GLU A 90 -8.68 3.75 -0.34
N PHE A 91 -7.46 3.28 -0.28
CA PHE A 91 -6.99 2.23 0.60
C PHE A 91 -5.69 2.65 1.28
N THR A 92 -5.40 2.07 2.43
CA THR A 92 -4.29 2.50 3.26
C THR A 92 -3.45 1.31 3.67
N PHE A 93 -2.19 1.31 3.29
CA PHE A 93 -1.19 0.42 3.87
C PHE A 93 -0.76 0.98 5.22
N PHE A 94 -0.48 0.09 6.17
CA PHE A 94 0.00 0.49 7.48
C PHE A 94 1.17 -0.37 7.93
N ARG A 95 1.99 0.22 8.76
CA ARG A 95 3.17 -0.38 9.35
C ARG A 95 3.25 -0.04 10.83
N TYR A 96 3.51 -1.07 11.64
CA TYR A 96 3.91 -0.96 13.04
C TYR A 96 5.44 -1.06 13.13
N GLY A 97 6.10 -0.06 13.65
CA GLY A 97 7.55 -0.06 13.80
C GLY A 97 7.96 0.40 15.20
N GLY A 98 8.02 -0.50 16.18
CA GLY A 98 8.40 -0.15 17.55
C GLY A 98 7.47 0.90 18.17
N ARG A 99 7.93 2.16 18.24
CA ARG A 99 7.16 3.29 18.78
C ARG A 99 6.47 4.14 17.71
N MET A 100 6.39 3.64 16.46
CA MET A 100 5.86 4.40 15.33
C MET A 100 4.75 3.66 14.61
N MET A 101 3.74 4.40 14.20
CA MET A 101 2.69 3.96 13.28
C MET A 101 2.75 4.78 12.01
N HIS A 102 2.89 4.12 10.88
CA HIS A 102 2.89 4.78 9.57
C HIS A 102 1.74 4.27 8.71
N TYR A 103 1.09 5.21 8.03
CA TYR A 103 -0.02 4.97 7.12
C TYR A 103 0.27 5.62 5.77
N TYR A 104 0.05 4.86 4.71
CA TYR A 104 0.27 5.28 3.33
C TYR A 104 -1.01 5.07 2.55
N THR A 105 -1.68 6.16 2.23
CA THR A 105 -2.98 6.11 1.55
C THR A 105 -2.81 6.33 0.05
N PHE A 106 -3.44 5.46 -0.71
CA PHE A 106 -3.43 5.46 -2.17
C PHE A 106 -4.85 5.42 -2.73
N ARG A 107 -4.94 5.73 -4.01
CA ARG A 107 -6.15 5.61 -4.84
C ARG A 107 -5.81 4.97 -6.17
N ILE A 108 -6.68 4.09 -6.64
CA ILE A 108 -6.65 3.59 -8.02
C ILE A 108 -7.79 4.26 -8.79
N LYS A 109 -7.46 4.95 -9.87
CA LYS A 109 -8.43 5.56 -10.80
C LYS A 109 -7.95 5.33 -12.23
N ASN A 110 -8.82 4.76 -13.08
CA ASN A 110 -8.51 4.45 -14.48
C ASN A 110 -7.25 3.57 -14.65
N ALA A 111 -7.04 2.66 -13.72
CA ALA A 111 -5.83 1.83 -13.61
C ALA A 111 -4.53 2.65 -13.45
N ILE A 112 -4.59 3.75 -12.72
CA ILE A 112 -3.45 4.55 -12.28
C ILE A 112 -3.45 4.59 -10.77
N LEU A 113 -2.31 4.25 -10.16
CA LEU A 113 -2.06 4.36 -8.73
C LEU A 113 -1.59 5.77 -8.40
N THR A 114 -2.23 6.39 -7.42
CA THR A 114 -1.86 7.73 -6.95
C THR A 114 -1.74 7.75 -5.45
N LYS A 115 -0.63 8.26 -4.92
CA LYS A 115 -0.49 8.53 -3.49
C LYS A 115 -1.39 9.70 -3.10
N VAL A 116 -2.23 9.50 -2.08
CA VAL A 116 -3.16 10.52 -1.56
C VAL A 116 -2.52 11.29 -0.41
N CYS A 117 -2.01 10.57 0.58
CA CYS A 117 -1.31 11.14 1.72
C CYS A 117 -0.53 10.08 2.48
N THR A 118 0.41 10.55 3.30
CA THR A 118 1.00 9.78 4.39
C THR A 118 0.58 10.40 5.72
N PHE A 119 0.46 9.60 6.77
CA PHE A 119 0.25 10.08 8.13
C PHE A 119 0.73 9.04 9.12
N GLY A 120 0.94 9.48 10.35
CA GLY A 120 1.46 8.58 11.38
C GLY A 120 1.55 9.25 12.73
N ASP A 121 1.93 8.45 13.71
CA ASP A 121 2.28 8.91 15.05
C ASP A 121 3.54 8.21 15.53
N GLN A 122 4.22 8.89 16.44
CA GLN A 122 5.44 8.41 17.08
C GLN A 122 5.40 8.71 18.55
N VAL A 123 5.74 7.72 19.38
CA VAL A 123 5.94 7.90 20.81
C VAL A 123 7.36 8.44 21.05
N MET A 124 7.44 9.59 21.71
CA MET A 124 8.67 10.30 22.03
C MET A 124 8.91 10.32 23.53
N ASP A 125 10.17 10.37 23.94
CA ASP A 125 10.56 10.59 25.33
C ASP A 125 10.71 12.09 25.59
N ALA A 126 10.07 12.60 26.62
CA ALA A 126 10.29 13.96 27.10
C ALA A 126 11.51 14.03 28.03
N SER A 127 12.04 15.22 28.27
CA SER A 127 13.20 15.44 29.12
C SER A 127 13.00 15.06 30.59
N ASP A 128 11.75 14.98 31.04
CA ASP A 128 11.36 14.55 32.37
C ASP A 128 11.09 13.04 32.49
N GLY A 129 11.36 12.28 31.40
CA GLY A 129 11.14 10.85 31.31
C GLY A 129 9.69 10.46 31.01
N SER A 130 8.76 11.40 30.85
CA SER A 130 7.41 11.11 30.41
C SER A 130 7.35 10.80 28.90
N LEU A 131 6.28 10.11 28.46
CA LEU A 131 6.06 9.80 27.05
C LEU A 131 4.99 10.71 26.48
N TYR A 132 5.20 11.16 25.24
CA TYR A 132 4.20 11.90 24.49
C TYR A 132 4.15 11.46 23.02
N ASN A 133 3.02 11.73 22.33
CA ASN A 133 2.87 11.40 20.93
C ASN A 133 3.09 12.62 20.05
N GLU A 134 3.92 12.46 19.03
CA GLU A 134 4.01 13.35 17.89
C GLU A 134 3.19 12.80 16.73
N TYR A 135 2.56 13.69 15.97
CA TYR A 135 1.70 13.34 14.85
C TYR A 135 2.21 13.98 13.56
N TYR A 136 2.13 13.21 12.47
CA TYR A 136 2.65 13.59 11.16
C TYR A 136 1.57 13.48 10.09
N TYR A 137 1.65 14.37 9.09
CA TYR A 137 0.84 14.34 7.88
C TYR A 137 1.69 14.84 6.71
N ASN A 138 1.86 14.00 5.67
CA ASN A 138 2.78 14.24 4.55
C ASN A 138 4.17 14.66 5.03
N ASP A 139 4.73 13.86 5.94
CA ASP A 139 6.07 13.98 6.51
C ASP A 139 6.34 15.28 7.30
N LYS A 140 5.27 16.00 7.66
CA LYS A 140 5.34 17.21 8.50
C LYS A 140 4.59 17.01 9.82
N ARG A 141 5.11 17.56 10.90
CA ARG A 141 4.39 17.59 12.17
C ARG A 141 3.01 18.20 11.99
N THR A 142 2.03 17.64 12.66
CA THR A 142 0.65 18.08 12.56
C THR A 142 -0.06 18.04 13.92
N SER A 143 -1.24 18.65 13.99
CA SER A 143 -2.04 18.63 15.23
C SER A 143 -2.72 17.27 15.43
N THR A 144 -2.93 16.90 16.69
CA THR A 144 -3.74 15.73 17.08
C THR A 144 -5.11 15.71 16.41
N LYS A 145 -5.75 16.88 16.25
CA LYS A 145 -7.05 17.00 15.58
C LYS A 145 -6.97 16.56 14.11
N LYS A 146 -5.96 17.04 13.39
CA LYS A 146 -5.74 16.67 11.97
C LYS A 146 -5.42 15.19 11.83
N TYR A 147 -4.51 14.66 12.66
CA TYR A 147 -4.19 13.23 12.67
C TYR A 147 -5.44 12.37 12.92
N LYS A 148 -6.19 12.62 14.01
CA LYS A 148 -7.39 11.86 14.35
C LYS A 148 -8.45 11.89 13.26
N SER A 149 -8.65 13.04 12.59
CA SER A 149 -9.59 13.15 11.48
C SER A 149 -9.13 12.34 10.25
N THR A 150 -7.84 12.37 9.95
CA THR A 150 -7.23 11.59 8.85
C THR A 150 -7.32 10.08 9.14
N TYR A 151 -6.97 9.67 10.35
CA TYR A 151 -7.04 8.29 10.81
C TYR A 151 -8.47 7.73 10.70
N ARG A 152 -9.47 8.47 11.20
CA ARG A 152 -10.89 8.10 11.06
C ARG A 152 -11.30 7.96 9.60
N ARG A 153 -10.80 8.84 8.74
CA ARG A 153 -11.14 8.82 7.31
C ARG A 153 -10.56 7.62 6.59
N TYR A 154 -9.31 7.26 6.85
CA TYR A 154 -8.55 6.36 5.99
C TYR A 154 -8.18 5.02 6.63
N ALA A 155 -8.07 4.94 7.95
CA ALA A 155 -7.53 3.75 8.62
C ALA A 155 -8.54 2.98 9.49
N THR A 156 -9.67 3.58 9.90
CA THR A 156 -10.63 2.89 10.78
C THR A 156 -11.86 2.39 10.06
N GLY A 157 -12.42 1.24 10.53
CA GLY A 157 -13.72 0.74 10.09
C GLY A 157 -13.75 0.13 8.68
N GLY A 158 -12.59 -0.20 8.14
CA GLY A 158 -12.44 -0.92 6.89
C GLY A 158 -12.25 -2.42 7.07
N LYS A 159 -12.29 -3.17 5.97
CA LYS A 159 -11.73 -4.52 5.91
C LYS A 159 -10.22 -4.42 5.96
N GLU A 160 -9.62 -5.26 6.76
CA GLU A 160 -8.17 -5.35 6.89
C GLU A 160 -7.67 -6.67 6.29
N LEU A 161 -6.52 -6.62 5.65
CA LEU A 161 -5.82 -7.75 5.10
C LEU A 161 -4.37 -7.70 5.59
N SER A 162 -3.96 -8.72 6.36
CA SER A 162 -2.56 -8.88 6.75
C SER A 162 -1.69 -9.21 5.54
N LEU A 163 -0.52 -8.60 5.47
CA LEU A 163 0.50 -8.82 4.44
C LEU A 163 1.68 -9.65 4.97
N GLY A 164 1.75 -9.80 6.28
CA GLY A 164 2.75 -10.62 6.95
C GLY A 164 2.54 -12.12 6.86
#